data_dc57544b112af0a0a37097a3defe82d8
#
_entry.id   dc57544b112af0a0a37097a3defe82d8
#
_cell.length_a   1.000
_cell.length_b   1.000
_cell.length_c   1.000
_cell.angle_alpha   90.00
_cell.angle_beta   90.00
_cell.angle_gamma   90.00
#
_symmetry.space_group_name_H-M   'P 1'
#
loop_
_entity.id
_entity.type
_entity.pdbx_description
1 polymer ?
#
loop_
_entity_poly.entity_id
_entity_poly.type
_entity_poly.pdbx_seq_one_letter_code
_entity_poly.pdbx_strand_id
1 'polypeptide(L)'
;VHAARHKNFITSSLQWLKANPCVRIVNDQWGAPTSAVDIANAVKVIIDRTMNRSDLDGIYHFANSGCVTRFECVRFIASLLPSNEGQRIVPVDSATFDLPARRPLNCRLETQKFKDAFGFEPRSWQEGVKETVLGSM
;
A
#
# COMPACT_ATOMS: atom_id res chain seq x y z
N VAL A 1 1.66 5.14 1.11
CA VAL A 1 2.86 4.65 1.82
C VAL A 1 2.47 4.20 3.23
N HIS A 2 3.09 3.14 3.72
CA HIS A 2 2.83 2.61 5.06
C HIS A 2 4.12 2.15 5.77
N ALA A 3 4.08 2.15 7.10
CA ALA A 3 5.12 1.64 8.00
C ALA A 3 4.49 1.21 9.33
N ALA A 4 5.16 0.33 10.10
CA ALA A 4 4.61 -0.24 11.33
C ALA A 4 4.41 0.78 12.47
N ARG A 5 5.25 1.83 12.55
CA ARG A 5 5.32 2.74 13.72
C ARG A 5 4.42 3.98 13.65
N HIS A 6 3.79 4.29 12.51
CA HIS A 6 3.03 5.53 12.34
C HIS A 6 1.60 5.26 11.90
N LYS A 7 0.68 6.17 12.24
CA LYS A 7 -0.69 6.10 11.77
C LYS A 7 -0.74 6.19 10.24
N ASN A 8 -1.26 5.15 9.62
CA ASN A 8 -1.44 5.03 8.19
C ASN A 8 -2.64 4.11 7.91
N PHE A 9 -2.96 3.87 6.63
CA PHE A 9 -4.10 3.04 6.27
C PHE A 9 -4.00 1.61 6.83
N ILE A 10 -2.82 0.97 6.80
CA ILE A 10 -2.64 -0.41 7.28
C ILE A 10 -2.82 -0.49 8.80
N THR A 11 -2.14 0.38 9.55
CA THR A 11 -2.24 0.40 11.03
C THR A 11 -3.62 0.83 11.50
N SER A 12 -4.29 1.75 10.80
CA SER A 12 -5.68 2.13 11.09
C SER A 12 -6.64 0.98 10.80
N SER A 13 -6.44 0.23 9.71
CA SER A 13 -7.24 -0.95 9.39
C SER A 13 -7.13 -2.03 10.47
N LEU A 14 -5.93 -2.28 11.00
CA LEU A 14 -5.73 -3.18 12.14
C LEU A 14 -6.54 -2.74 13.38
N GLN A 15 -6.52 -1.43 13.69
CA GLN A 15 -7.29 -0.89 14.80
C GLN A 15 -8.80 -1.03 14.58
N TRP A 16 -9.30 -0.74 13.38
CA TRP A 16 -10.72 -0.89 13.05
C TRP A 16 -11.18 -2.35 13.15
N LEU A 17 -10.37 -3.27 12.62
CA LEU A 17 -10.65 -4.71 12.69
C LEU A 17 -10.68 -5.23 14.14
N LYS A 18 -9.84 -4.72 15.02
CA LYS A 18 -9.82 -5.09 16.45
C LYS A 18 -10.98 -4.48 17.25
N ALA A 19 -11.41 -3.28 16.87
CA ALA A 19 -12.38 -2.49 17.67
C ALA A 19 -13.84 -2.72 17.24
N ASN A 20 -14.10 -3.24 16.03
CA ASN A 20 -15.46 -3.30 15.49
C ASN A 20 -15.77 -4.67 14.89
N PRO A 21 -16.93 -5.26 15.19
CA PRO A 21 -17.35 -6.54 14.59
C PRO A 21 -17.76 -6.38 13.11
N CYS A 22 -18.02 -5.16 12.66
CA CYS A 22 -18.37 -4.84 11.28
C CYS A 22 -17.64 -3.58 10.82
N VAL A 23 -16.91 -3.68 9.70
CA VAL A 23 -16.14 -2.57 9.13
C VAL A 23 -16.56 -2.33 7.68
N ARG A 24 -16.93 -1.09 7.34
CA ARG A 24 -17.29 -0.67 5.97
C ARG A 24 -16.06 -0.10 5.29
N ILE A 25 -15.66 -0.68 4.16
CA ILE A 25 -14.43 -0.30 3.45
C ILE A 25 -14.74 -0.01 1.98
N VAL A 26 -14.19 1.08 1.48
CA VAL A 26 -14.30 1.51 0.08
C VAL A 26 -13.71 0.46 -0.88
N ASN A 27 -14.48 0.09 -1.90
CA ASN A 27 -14.11 -0.93 -2.88
C ASN A 27 -13.91 -0.39 -4.32
N ASP A 28 -14.10 0.88 -4.54
CA ASP A 28 -13.94 1.56 -5.84
C ASP A 28 -12.66 2.38 -5.96
N GLN A 29 -11.77 2.36 -4.95
CA GLN A 29 -10.50 3.06 -4.97
C GLN A 29 -9.33 2.07 -5.12
N TRP A 30 -8.64 2.16 -6.26
CA TRP A 30 -7.53 1.30 -6.64
C TRP A 30 -6.18 1.94 -6.40
N GLY A 31 -5.20 1.15 -5.97
CA GLY A 31 -3.82 1.59 -5.79
C GLY A 31 -2.89 0.43 -5.43
N ALA A 32 -1.62 0.75 -5.18
CA ALA A 32 -0.63 -0.20 -4.68
C ALA A 32 -0.17 0.25 -3.28
N PRO A 33 -0.54 -0.46 -2.20
CA PRO A 33 0.03 -0.21 -0.89
C PRO A 33 1.55 -0.37 -0.96
N THR A 34 2.29 0.69 -0.62
CA THR A 34 3.75 0.72 -0.79
C THR A 34 4.42 0.91 0.56
N SER A 35 5.32 0.01 0.92
CA SER A 35 6.07 0.06 2.17
C SER A 35 7.14 1.16 2.14
N ALA A 36 7.30 1.88 3.24
CA ALA A 36 8.38 2.85 3.40
C ALA A 36 9.77 2.20 3.32
N VAL A 37 9.91 0.95 3.76
CA VAL A 37 11.15 0.16 3.63
C VAL A 37 11.47 -0.09 2.16
N ASP A 38 10.47 -0.42 1.35
CA ASP A 38 10.67 -0.65 -0.09
C ASP A 38 11.05 0.63 -0.82
N ILE A 39 10.45 1.77 -0.44
CA ILE A 39 10.86 3.08 -0.96
C ILE A 39 12.32 3.38 -0.58
N ALA A 40 12.73 3.12 0.66
CA ALA A 40 14.11 3.33 1.09
C ALA A 40 15.10 2.46 0.30
N ASN A 41 14.76 1.19 0.04
CA ASN A 41 15.56 0.31 -0.80
C ASN A 41 15.65 0.81 -2.25
N ALA A 42 14.55 1.29 -2.81
CA ALA A 42 14.55 1.90 -4.15
C ALA A 42 15.43 3.16 -4.20
N VAL A 43 15.32 4.04 -3.20
CA VAL A 43 16.18 5.24 -3.09
C VAL A 43 17.66 4.86 -2.99
N LYS A 44 18.00 3.84 -2.21
CA LYS A 44 19.37 3.33 -2.14
C LYS A 44 19.88 2.90 -3.52
N VAL A 45 19.09 2.13 -4.26
CA VAL A 45 19.47 1.69 -5.63
C VAL A 45 19.63 2.90 -6.56
N ILE A 46 18.75 3.91 -6.46
CA ILE A 46 18.91 5.14 -7.25
C ILE A 46 20.25 5.79 -6.94
N ILE A 47 20.58 6.02 -5.67
CA ILE A 47 21.84 6.64 -5.25
C ILE A 47 23.03 5.84 -5.81
N ASP A 48 23.06 4.52 -5.58
CA ASP A 48 24.14 3.64 -6.00
C ASP A 48 24.35 3.68 -7.54
N ARG A 49 23.26 3.87 -8.32
CA ARG A 49 23.29 3.90 -9.79
C ARG A 49 23.59 5.26 -10.39
N THR A 50 23.26 6.35 -9.68
CA THR A 50 23.37 7.72 -10.21
C THR A 50 24.62 8.46 -9.77
N MET A 51 25.38 7.98 -8.77
CA MET A 51 26.54 8.69 -8.20
C MET A 51 27.57 9.18 -9.21
N ASN A 52 27.65 8.58 -10.41
CA ASN A 52 28.58 8.99 -11.48
C ASN A 52 27.90 8.96 -12.87
N ARG A 53 26.59 9.11 -12.94
CA ARG A 53 25.80 9.00 -14.18
C ARG A 53 24.71 10.06 -14.23
N SER A 54 24.72 10.90 -15.27
CA SER A 54 23.69 11.90 -15.55
C SER A 54 22.64 11.42 -16.57
N ASP A 55 22.85 10.29 -17.21
CA ASP A 55 21.94 9.72 -18.20
C ASP A 55 20.66 9.11 -17.58
N LEU A 56 20.59 9.06 -16.24
CA LEU A 56 19.42 8.61 -15.48
C LEU A 56 18.60 9.75 -14.88
N ASP A 57 18.89 10.99 -15.24
CA ASP A 57 18.11 12.13 -14.77
C ASP A 57 16.66 12.07 -15.28
N GLY A 58 15.71 12.42 -14.41
CA GLY A 58 14.30 12.46 -14.80
C GLY A 58 13.32 12.14 -13.68
N ILE A 59 12.05 12.06 -14.06
CA ILE A 59 10.96 11.68 -13.14
C ILE A 59 10.68 10.18 -13.31
N TYR A 60 10.64 9.50 -12.18
CA TYR A 60 10.35 8.07 -12.06
C TYR A 60 9.25 7.83 -11.04
N HIS A 61 8.40 6.86 -11.30
CA HIS A 61 7.40 6.41 -10.33
C HIS A 61 7.82 5.08 -9.72
N PHE A 62 7.64 4.98 -8.41
CA PHE A 62 7.88 3.75 -7.67
C PHE A 62 6.65 3.39 -6.82
N ALA A 63 6.25 2.14 -6.87
CA ALA A 63 5.26 1.52 -6.01
C ALA A 63 5.56 0.02 -5.89
N ASN A 64 5.10 -0.63 -4.82
CA ASN A 64 5.10 -2.09 -4.75
C ASN A 64 4.27 -2.68 -5.89
N SER A 65 4.64 -3.88 -6.35
CA SER A 65 3.97 -4.53 -7.47
C SER A 65 2.57 -5.00 -7.12
N GLY A 66 1.71 -5.06 -8.14
CA GLY A 66 0.30 -5.40 -8.00
C GLY A 66 -0.60 -4.19 -7.78
N CYS A 67 -1.89 -4.44 -7.90
CA CYS A 67 -2.93 -3.42 -7.73
C CYS A 67 -4.09 -4.02 -6.95
N VAL A 68 -4.66 -3.25 -6.03
CA VAL A 68 -5.67 -3.72 -5.11
C VAL A 68 -6.62 -2.60 -4.73
N THR A 69 -7.88 -2.94 -4.45
CA THR A 69 -8.82 -1.99 -3.81
C THR A 69 -8.51 -1.87 -2.31
N ARG A 70 -8.98 -0.80 -1.67
CA ARG A 70 -8.87 -0.67 -0.21
C ARG A 70 -9.58 -1.83 0.50
N PHE A 71 -10.73 -2.26 -0.01
CA PHE A 71 -11.49 -3.38 0.54
C PHE A 71 -10.70 -4.70 0.50
N GLU A 72 -10.13 -5.04 -0.67
CA GLU A 72 -9.31 -6.25 -0.81
C GLU A 72 -8.05 -6.20 0.06
N CYS A 73 -7.43 -5.04 0.18
CA CYS A 73 -6.29 -4.84 1.08
C CYS A 73 -6.67 -5.11 2.55
N VAL A 74 -7.82 -4.61 3.02
CA VAL A 74 -8.28 -4.88 4.40
C VAL A 74 -8.68 -6.35 4.59
N ARG A 75 -9.26 -7.01 3.58
CA ARG A 75 -9.49 -8.45 3.63
C ARG A 75 -8.19 -9.24 3.77
N PHE A 76 -7.15 -8.85 3.04
CA PHE A 76 -5.83 -9.48 3.18
C PHE A 76 -5.25 -9.24 4.58
N ILE A 77 -5.34 -8.02 5.13
CA ILE A 77 -4.91 -7.74 6.52
C ILE A 77 -5.66 -8.64 7.50
N ALA A 78 -6.98 -8.76 7.34
CA ALA A 78 -7.81 -9.61 8.19
C ALA A 78 -7.38 -11.09 8.13
N SER A 79 -7.00 -11.60 6.96
CA SER A 79 -6.52 -12.99 6.83
C SER A 79 -5.18 -13.26 7.53
N LEU A 80 -4.44 -12.23 7.91
CA LEU A 80 -3.19 -12.35 8.67
C LEU A 80 -3.41 -12.38 10.20
N LEU A 81 -4.61 -12.09 10.68
CA LEU A 81 -4.93 -12.06 12.11
C LEU A 81 -5.34 -13.44 12.62
N PRO A 82 -4.94 -13.81 13.86
CA PRO A 82 -5.13 -15.16 14.39
C PRO A 82 -6.60 -15.57 14.63
N SER A 83 -7.52 -14.62 14.71
CA SER A 83 -8.95 -14.91 14.92
C SER A 83 -9.78 -13.81 14.26
N ASN A 84 -10.56 -14.22 13.23
CA ASN A 84 -11.50 -13.37 12.51
C ASN A 84 -12.94 -13.91 12.56
N GLU A 85 -13.22 -14.80 13.51
CA GLU A 85 -14.55 -15.38 13.65
C GLU A 85 -15.58 -14.29 13.98
N GLY A 86 -16.58 -14.15 13.10
CA GLY A 86 -17.67 -13.18 13.26
C GLY A 86 -17.39 -11.77 12.71
N GLN A 87 -16.18 -11.48 12.21
CA GLN A 87 -15.88 -10.17 11.64
C GLN A 87 -16.46 -9.99 10.24
N ARG A 88 -17.26 -8.95 10.05
CA ARG A 88 -17.82 -8.58 8.74
C ARG A 88 -17.05 -7.40 8.15
N ILE A 89 -16.48 -7.60 6.97
CA ILE A 89 -15.91 -6.52 6.17
C ILE A 89 -16.86 -6.30 4.99
N VAL A 90 -17.47 -5.11 4.93
CA VAL A 90 -18.51 -4.77 3.96
C VAL A 90 -17.95 -3.82 2.92
N PRO A 91 -17.96 -4.19 1.62
CA PRO A 91 -17.56 -3.28 0.56
C PRO A 91 -18.63 -2.19 0.40
N VAL A 92 -18.16 -0.96 0.18
CA VAL A 92 -19.02 0.21 -0.09
C VAL A 92 -18.38 1.09 -1.15
N ASP A 93 -19.21 1.86 -1.86
CA ASP A 93 -18.70 2.88 -2.78
C ASP A 93 -18.18 4.10 -2.02
N SER A 94 -17.18 4.78 -2.57
CA SER A 94 -16.61 6.00 -1.96
C SER A 94 -17.65 7.11 -1.79
N ALA A 95 -18.67 7.18 -2.66
CA ALA A 95 -19.80 8.10 -2.56
C ALA A 95 -20.65 7.90 -1.29
N THR A 96 -20.51 6.77 -0.61
CA THR A 96 -21.20 6.52 0.68
C THR A 96 -20.67 7.40 1.81
N PHE A 97 -19.44 7.90 1.67
CA PHE A 97 -18.81 8.78 2.65
C PHE A 97 -18.83 10.22 2.16
N ASP A 98 -19.49 11.10 2.89
CA ASP A 98 -19.42 12.55 2.62
C ASP A 98 -18.08 13.10 3.14
N LEU A 99 -17.07 13.03 2.29
CA LEU A 99 -15.72 13.50 2.61
C LEU A 99 -15.45 14.85 1.94
N PRO A 100 -14.82 15.81 2.64
CA PRO A 100 -14.51 17.13 2.10
C PRO A 100 -13.65 17.10 0.83
N ALA A 101 -12.79 16.07 0.70
CA ALA A 101 -11.90 15.91 -0.45
C ALA A 101 -12.36 14.74 -1.33
N ARG A 102 -12.56 15.02 -2.61
CA ARG A 102 -12.81 14.00 -3.63
C ARG A 102 -11.53 13.21 -3.91
N ARG A 103 -11.51 11.91 -3.62
CA ARG A 103 -10.35 11.05 -3.86
C ARG A 103 -10.42 10.41 -5.25
N PRO A 104 -9.28 10.32 -5.98
CA PRO A 104 -9.25 9.59 -7.24
C PRO A 104 -9.63 8.11 -7.03
N LEU A 105 -10.39 7.56 -7.97
CA LEU A 105 -10.74 6.14 -7.97
C LEU A 105 -9.56 5.27 -8.40
N ASN A 106 -8.64 5.81 -9.21
CA ASN A 106 -7.47 5.11 -9.69
C ASN A 106 -6.19 5.89 -9.33
N CYS A 107 -5.42 5.34 -8.40
CA CYS A 107 -4.12 5.87 -7.96
C CYS A 107 -2.96 4.93 -8.34
N ARG A 108 -3.13 4.12 -9.38
CA ARG A 108 -2.06 3.25 -9.89
C ARG A 108 -0.98 4.09 -10.55
N LEU A 109 0.27 3.75 -10.26
CA LEU A 109 1.44 4.34 -10.89
C LEU A 109 2.02 3.34 -11.90
N GLU A 110 2.39 3.83 -13.08
CA GLU A 110 3.21 3.07 -14.02
C GLU A 110 4.66 3.10 -13.54
N THR A 111 5.27 1.92 -13.34
CA THR A 111 6.60 1.75 -12.74
C THR A 111 7.64 1.15 -13.69
N GLN A 112 7.27 0.84 -14.94
CA GLN A 112 8.17 0.16 -15.87
C GLN A 112 9.42 0.98 -16.18
N LYS A 113 9.28 2.30 -16.37
CA LYS A 113 10.42 3.20 -16.56
C LYS A 113 11.44 3.10 -15.42
N PHE A 114 10.98 2.97 -14.17
CA PHE A 114 11.85 2.80 -13.01
C PHE A 114 12.59 1.46 -13.06
N LYS A 115 11.87 0.38 -13.35
CA LYS A 115 12.46 -0.96 -13.46
C LYS A 115 13.52 -1.04 -14.53
N ASP A 116 13.24 -0.52 -15.72
CA ASP A 116 14.16 -0.53 -16.86
C ASP A 116 15.42 0.29 -16.57
N ALA A 117 15.26 1.47 -15.94
CA ALA A 117 16.37 2.35 -15.65
C ALA A 117 17.29 1.83 -14.54
N PHE A 118 16.69 1.27 -13.47
CA PHE A 118 17.44 0.89 -12.26
C PHE A 118 17.59 -0.61 -12.06
N GLY A 119 17.00 -1.45 -12.92
CA GLY A 119 17.08 -2.92 -12.79
C GLY A 119 16.58 -3.43 -11.44
N PHE A 120 15.59 -2.78 -10.87
CA PHE A 120 15.05 -3.08 -9.54
C PHE A 120 13.58 -3.47 -9.67
N GLU A 121 13.25 -4.71 -9.30
CA GLU A 121 11.88 -5.21 -9.27
C GLU A 121 11.24 -4.97 -7.90
N PRO A 122 10.19 -4.15 -7.85
CA PRO A 122 9.44 -3.96 -6.61
C PRO A 122 8.77 -5.27 -6.17
N ARG A 123 8.93 -5.64 -4.91
CA ARG A 123 8.21 -6.80 -4.36
C ARG A 123 6.69 -6.55 -4.31
N SER A 124 5.91 -7.59 -4.08
CA SER A 124 4.45 -7.50 -4.03
C SER A 124 3.97 -6.59 -2.87
N TRP A 125 2.83 -5.93 -3.06
CA TRP A 125 2.20 -5.14 -2.00
C TRP A 125 1.83 -6.01 -0.78
N GLN A 126 1.52 -7.30 -0.99
CA GLN A 126 1.21 -8.25 0.08
C GLN A 126 2.38 -8.45 1.03
N GLU A 127 3.58 -8.59 0.51
CA GLU A 127 4.80 -8.76 1.32
C GLU A 127 5.03 -7.53 2.20
N GLY A 128 4.95 -6.33 1.63
CA GLY A 128 5.09 -5.08 2.38
C GLY A 128 4.02 -4.90 3.45
N VAL A 129 2.75 -5.21 3.13
CA VAL A 129 1.64 -5.16 4.09
C VAL A 129 1.82 -6.18 5.21
N LYS A 130 2.16 -7.44 4.88
CA LYS A 130 2.41 -8.49 5.87
C LYS A 130 3.49 -8.08 6.88
N GLU A 131 4.60 -7.54 6.40
CA GLU A 131 5.70 -7.06 7.25
C GLU A 131 5.25 -5.92 8.17
N THR A 132 4.47 -4.97 7.64
CA THR A 132 3.91 -3.87 8.45
C THR A 132 2.93 -4.38 9.51
N VAL A 133 2.07 -5.34 9.19
CA VAL A 133 1.13 -5.96 10.14
C VAL A 133 1.88 -6.67 11.26
N LEU A 134 2.84 -7.52 10.93
CA LEU A 134 3.64 -8.26 11.92
C LEU A 134 4.47 -7.32 12.83
N GLY A 135 5.03 -6.25 12.28
CA GLY A 135 5.77 -5.26 13.05
C GLY A 135 4.89 -4.32 13.90
N SER A 136 3.55 -4.38 13.75
CA SER A 136 2.58 -3.58 14.49
C SER A 136 1.81 -4.38 15.55
N MET A 137 2.03 -5.69 15.62
CA MET A 137 1.44 -6.59 16.61
C MET A 137 2.30 -6.70 17.85
#